data_61731c587dec2691e72e9c4fb6e11ce6
#
_entry.id   61731c587dec2691e72e9c4fb6e11ce6
#
_cell.length_a   1.000
_cell.length_b   1.000
_cell.length_c   1.000
_cell.angle_alpha   90.00
_cell.angle_beta   90.00
_cell.angle_gamma   90.00
#
_symmetry.space_group_name_H-M   'P 1'
#
loop_
_entity.id
_entity.type
_entity.pdbx_description
1 polymer ?
#
loop_
_entity_poly.entity_id
_entity_poly.type
_entity_poly.pdbx_seq_one_letter_code
_entity_poly.pdbx_strand_id
1 'polypeptide(L)'
;MAITSTLTTSFKKELLTATHNFATNGNAFKLALYTSSATLGATTTAFTTTGQASGTNYTSGGAALTKVAPTSSGTTGFTDFADLTFGTATITARGCMIYNDT
;
A
#
# COMPACT_ATOMS: atom_id res chain seq x y z
N MET A 1 -18.25 1.53 -9.04
CA MET A 1 -17.03 1.65 -8.25
C MET A 1 -15.92 0.92 -8.95
N ALA A 2 -14.72 1.49 -9.01
CA ALA A 2 -13.64 0.93 -9.80
C ALA A 2 -12.31 1.02 -9.04
N ILE A 3 -11.53 -0.07 -9.14
CA ILE A 3 -10.16 -0.12 -8.65
C ILE A 3 -9.26 -0.33 -9.86
N THR A 4 -8.34 0.61 -10.06
CA THR A 4 -7.36 0.55 -11.16
C THR A 4 -5.97 0.36 -10.56
N SER A 5 -5.22 -0.61 -11.05
CA SER A 5 -3.84 -0.85 -10.61
C SER A 5 -2.93 0.23 -11.17
N THR A 6 -2.34 1.02 -10.28
CA THR A 6 -1.48 2.13 -10.70
C THR A 6 -0.69 2.67 -9.52
N LEU A 7 0.33 3.46 -9.80
CA LEU A 7 0.90 4.39 -8.83
C LEU A 7 0.09 5.67 -8.89
N THR A 8 -0.25 6.24 -7.72
CA THR A 8 -1.01 7.48 -7.71
C THR A 8 -0.15 8.65 -8.19
N THR A 9 -0.80 9.65 -8.77
CA THR A 9 -0.10 10.85 -9.23
C THR A 9 0.55 11.59 -8.05
N SER A 10 -0.14 11.64 -6.90
CA SER A 10 0.43 12.27 -5.71
C SER A 10 1.69 11.55 -5.23
N PHE A 11 1.69 10.22 -5.25
CA PHE A 11 2.86 9.44 -4.86
C PHE A 11 4.06 9.75 -5.77
N LYS A 12 3.83 9.80 -7.09
CA LYS A 12 4.91 10.10 -8.04
C LYS A 12 5.52 11.48 -7.80
N LYS A 13 4.68 12.47 -7.52
CA LYS A 13 5.14 13.81 -7.17
C LYS A 13 5.94 13.81 -5.88
N GLU A 14 5.43 13.08 -4.88
CA GLU A 14 6.06 13.03 -3.56
C GLU A 14 7.39 12.31 -3.57
N LEU A 15 7.59 11.34 -4.48
CA LEU A 15 8.90 10.73 -4.66
C LEU A 15 9.95 11.78 -5.06
N LEU A 16 9.56 12.73 -5.89
CA LEU A 16 10.47 13.78 -6.36
C LEU A 16 10.81 14.80 -5.27
N THR A 17 10.03 14.85 -4.21
CA THR A 17 10.27 15.74 -3.07
C THR A 17 10.85 14.99 -1.87
N ALA A 18 11.27 13.74 -2.05
CA ALA A 18 11.83 12.90 -1.00
C ALA A 18 10.87 12.70 0.19
N THR A 19 9.57 12.68 -0.08
CA THR A 19 8.55 12.50 0.95
C THR A 19 8.48 11.05 1.44
N HIS A 20 8.79 10.07 0.56
CA HIS A 20 8.71 8.65 0.88
C HIS A 20 10.11 8.06 0.97
N ASN A 21 10.44 7.54 2.14
CA ASN A 21 11.74 6.91 2.37
C ASN A 21 11.53 5.42 2.62
N PHE A 22 11.96 4.58 1.67
CA PHE A 22 11.80 3.13 1.72
C PHE A 22 12.95 2.41 2.42
N ALA A 23 13.93 3.12 2.94
CA ALA A 23 14.99 2.50 3.72
C ALA A 23 14.42 1.84 4.99
N THR A 24 15.12 0.85 5.52
CA THR A 24 14.62 0.09 6.67
C THR A 24 14.36 0.95 7.89
N ASN A 25 15.06 2.07 8.03
CA ASN A 25 14.83 3.04 9.11
C ASN A 25 14.03 4.25 8.64
N GLY A 26 13.40 4.16 7.48
CA GLY A 26 12.61 5.24 6.92
C GLY A 26 11.16 5.22 7.35
N ASN A 27 10.26 5.54 6.42
CA ASN A 27 8.83 5.65 6.72
C ASN A 27 8.20 4.27 6.97
N ALA A 28 7.06 4.28 7.65
CA ALA A 28 6.25 3.08 7.85
C ALA A 28 5.22 2.98 6.74
N PHE A 29 5.07 1.79 6.16
CA PHE A 29 4.10 1.53 5.09
C PHE A 29 3.15 0.43 5.51
N LYS A 30 1.91 0.54 5.08
CA LYS A 30 0.86 -0.45 5.34
C LYS A 30 0.15 -0.84 4.07
N LEU A 31 -0.44 -2.04 4.10
CA LEU A 31 -1.29 -2.54 3.02
C LEU A 31 -2.70 -2.73 3.56
N ALA A 32 -3.66 -2.03 2.97
CA ALA A 32 -5.07 -2.16 3.30
C ALA A 32 -5.82 -2.83 2.16
N LEU A 33 -6.86 -3.58 2.50
CA LEU A 33 -7.68 -4.32 1.54
C LEU A 33 -9.01 -3.61 1.31
N TYR A 34 -9.50 -3.68 0.08
CA TYR A 34 -10.73 -2.97 -0.32
C TYR A 34 -11.67 -3.88 -1.09
N THR A 35 -12.97 -3.64 -0.90
CA THR A 35 -14.02 -4.34 -1.63
C THR A 35 -14.23 -3.69 -2.99
N SER A 36 -15.08 -4.33 -3.82
CA SER A 36 -15.42 -3.79 -5.13
C SER A 36 -16.19 -2.47 -5.07
N SER A 37 -16.68 -2.06 -3.88
CA SER A 37 -17.36 -0.77 -3.72
C SER A 37 -16.39 0.40 -3.61
N ALA A 38 -15.09 0.14 -3.46
CA ALA A 38 -14.11 1.22 -3.38
C ALA A 38 -13.82 1.82 -4.75
N THR A 39 -13.43 3.09 -4.76
CA THR A 39 -12.93 3.76 -5.96
C THR A 39 -11.49 4.17 -5.69
N LEU A 40 -10.56 3.49 -6.34
CA LEU A 40 -9.11 3.71 -6.17
C LEU A 40 -8.47 3.79 -7.55
N GLY A 41 -7.54 4.71 -7.71
CA GLY A 41 -6.84 4.87 -8.97
C GLY A 41 -5.78 5.96 -8.90
N ALA A 42 -5.35 6.44 -10.06
CA ALA A 42 -4.27 7.42 -10.15
C ALA A 42 -4.55 8.72 -9.38
N THR A 43 -5.81 9.08 -9.19
CA THR A 43 -6.20 10.32 -8.50
C THR A 43 -6.37 10.15 -7.00
N THR A 44 -6.18 8.95 -6.46
CA THR A 44 -6.25 8.70 -5.02
C THR A 44 -5.08 9.40 -4.33
N THR A 45 -5.36 10.18 -3.30
CA THR A 45 -4.34 11.00 -2.63
C THR A 45 -4.10 10.62 -1.18
N ALA A 46 -4.98 9.82 -0.57
CA ALA A 46 -4.87 9.51 0.84
C ALA A 46 -5.54 8.16 1.16
N PHE A 47 -5.11 7.58 2.27
CA PHE A 47 -5.80 6.42 2.82
C PHE A 47 -7.24 6.78 3.14
N THR A 48 -8.14 5.86 2.86
CA THR A 48 -9.56 6.02 3.17
C THR A 48 -10.13 4.72 3.69
N THR A 49 -11.12 4.81 4.57
CA THR A 49 -11.87 3.65 5.02
C THR A 49 -13.10 3.37 4.15
N THR A 50 -13.41 4.26 3.20
CA THR A 50 -14.53 4.08 2.31
C THR A 50 -14.29 2.88 1.40
N GLY A 51 -15.16 1.89 1.47
CA GLY A 51 -15.02 0.66 0.70
C GLY A 51 -13.97 -0.30 1.23
N GLN A 52 -13.36 -0.03 2.38
CA GLN A 52 -12.39 -0.94 2.96
C GLN A 52 -13.06 -2.27 3.32
N ALA A 53 -12.34 -3.36 3.09
CA ALA A 53 -12.81 -4.68 3.48
C ALA A 53 -12.86 -4.80 5.00
N SER A 54 -13.70 -5.70 5.48
CA SER A 54 -13.79 -6.01 6.90
C SER A 54 -14.03 -7.50 7.08
N GLY A 55 -13.74 -8.01 8.23
CA GLY A 55 -13.93 -9.42 8.54
C GLY A 55 -13.01 -9.91 9.63
N THR A 56 -13.07 -11.24 9.85
CA THR A 56 -12.31 -11.89 10.90
C THR A 56 -10.80 -11.76 10.65
N ASN A 57 -10.08 -11.34 11.66
CA ASN A 57 -8.63 -11.19 11.65
C ASN A 57 -8.11 -10.18 10.62
N TYR A 58 -8.95 -9.19 10.29
CA TYR A 58 -8.53 -8.03 9.52
C TYR A 58 -8.80 -6.77 10.35
N THR A 59 -7.75 -6.00 10.60
CA THR A 59 -7.83 -4.75 11.35
C THR A 59 -7.94 -3.59 10.37
N SER A 60 -8.85 -2.65 10.65
CA SER A 60 -8.98 -1.43 9.84
C SER A 60 -7.62 -0.75 9.70
N GLY A 61 -7.28 -0.34 8.50
CA GLY A 61 -5.96 0.20 8.16
C GLY A 61 -5.02 -0.85 7.58
N GLY A 62 -5.35 -2.12 7.73
CA GLY A 62 -4.55 -3.20 7.18
C GLY A 62 -3.41 -3.62 8.08
N ALA A 63 -2.31 -4.06 7.49
CA ALA A 63 -1.16 -4.57 8.22
C ALA A 63 0.11 -3.86 7.79
N ALA A 64 1.05 -3.76 8.73
CA ALA A 64 2.34 -3.14 8.45
C ALA A 64 3.15 -3.99 7.48
N LEU A 65 3.80 -3.32 6.54
CA LEU A 65 4.71 -3.98 5.60
C LEU A 65 6.14 -3.93 6.15
N THR A 66 6.87 -5.03 5.98
CA THR A 66 8.28 -5.09 6.35
C THR A 66 9.09 -4.65 5.13
N LYS A 67 9.82 -3.55 5.28
CA LYS A 67 10.63 -3.01 4.18
C LYS A 67 11.88 -3.85 3.95
N VAL A 68 12.19 -4.07 2.69
CA VAL A 68 13.49 -4.58 2.25
C VAL A 68 14.27 -3.39 1.71
N ALA A 69 15.51 -3.20 2.18
CA ALA A 69 16.27 -2.01 1.84
C ALA A 69 16.38 -1.82 0.32
N PRO A 70 16.18 -0.59 -0.18
CA PRO A 70 16.35 -0.32 -1.60
C PRO A 70 17.77 -0.70 -2.07
N THR A 71 17.86 -1.25 -3.26
CA THR A 71 19.12 -1.70 -3.82
C THR A 71 19.09 -1.55 -5.34
N SER A 72 20.13 -2.00 -6.00
CA SER A 72 20.22 -1.92 -7.45
C SER A 72 20.87 -3.18 -8.02
N SER A 73 20.55 -3.46 -9.27
CA SER A 73 21.18 -4.53 -10.05
C SER A 73 21.37 -3.99 -11.47
N GLY A 74 22.62 -3.94 -11.92
CA GLY A 74 22.93 -3.31 -13.20
C GLY A 74 22.52 -1.84 -13.20
N THR A 75 21.62 -1.46 -14.09
CA THR A 75 21.09 -0.09 -14.20
C THR A 75 19.69 0.05 -13.57
N THR A 76 19.22 -0.99 -12.85
CA THR A 76 17.89 -0.98 -12.23
C THR A 76 18.00 -0.72 -10.74
N GLY A 77 17.36 0.36 -10.27
CA GLY A 77 17.16 0.59 -8.84
C GLY A 77 15.79 0.07 -8.44
N PHE A 78 15.68 -0.59 -7.29
CA PHE A 78 14.41 -1.14 -6.86
C PHE A 78 14.32 -1.25 -5.34
N THR A 79 13.09 -1.36 -4.85
CA THR A 79 12.81 -1.67 -3.46
C THR A 79 11.72 -2.73 -3.40
N ASP A 80 11.54 -3.33 -2.24
CA ASP A 80 10.60 -4.41 -2.07
C ASP A 80 10.06 -4.41 -0.63
N PHE A 81 9.03 -5.21 -0.42
CA PHE A 81 8.51 -5.53 0.91
C PHE A 81 8.54 -7.04 1.06
N ALA A 82 8.80 -7.52 2.29
CA ALA A 82 8.66 -8.94 2.59
C ALA A 82 7.19 -9.36 2.38
N ASP A 83 6.99 -10.65 2.11
CA ASP A 83 5.66 -11.18 1.90
C ASP A 83 4.78 -10.92 3.12
N LEU A 84 3.54 -10.50 2.87
CA LEU A 84 2.56 -10.22 3.92
C LEU A 84 1.43 -11.24 3.83
N THR A 85 1.11 -11.86 4.96
CA THR A 85 0.03 -12.84 5.06
C THR A 85 -1.00 -12.38 6.09
N PHE A 86 -2.27 -12.38 5.71
CA PHE A 86 -3.38 -12.21 6.66
C PHE A 86 -3.82 -13.61 7.11
N GLY A 87 -3.18 -14.11 8.17
CA GLY A 87 -3.40 -15.49 8.63
C GLY A 87 -4.81 -15.71 9.17
N THR A 88 -5.42 -16.83 8.82
CA THR A 88 -6.77 -17.22 9.24
C THR A 88 -7.83 -16.13 9.06
N ALA A 89 -7.61 -15.19 8.16
CA ALA A 89 -8.56 -14.12 7.90
C ALA A 89 -9.74 -14.62 7.07
N THR A 90 -10.94 -14.12 7.39
CA THR A 90 -12.15 -14.35 6.61
C THR A 90 -12.65 -13.00 6.12
N ILE A 91 -12.26 -12.65 4.91
CA ILE A 91 -12.57 -11.35 4.30
C ILE A 91 -12.83 -11.53 2.82
N THR A 92 -13.62 -10.62 2.27
CA THR A 92 -13.80 -10.51 0.83
C THR A 92 -13.16 -9.21 0.37
N ALA A 93 -12.19 -9.30 -0.52
CA ALA A 93 -11.48 -8.15 -1.02
C ALA A 93 -11.29 -8.27 -2.52
N ARG A 94 -11.28 -7.12 -3.21
CA ARG A 94 -11.03 -7.04 -4.64
C ARG A 94 -9.71 -6.37 -4.95
N GLY A 95 -9.24 -5.51 -4.07
CA GLY A 95 -8.00 -4.77 -4.32
C GLY A 95 -7.34 -4.35 -3.04
N CYS A 96 -6.22 -3.67 -3.18
CA CYS A 96 -5.46 -3.21 -2.04
C CYS A 96 -4.86 -1.84 -2.30
N MET A 97 -4.48 -1.19 -1.20
CA MET A 97 -3.73 0.06 -1.26
C MET A 97 -2.50 -0.08 -0.37
N ILE A 98 -1.33 0.25 -0.92
CA ILE A 98 -0.12 0.42 -0.11
C ILE A 98 0.03 1.92 0.12
N TYR A 99 0.18 2.31 1.37
CA TYR A 99 0.25 3.72 1.73
C TYR A 99 1.29 3.98 2.82
N ASN A 100 1.76 5.22 2.87
CA ASN A 100 2.71 5.67 3.87
C ASN A 100 1.93 6.09 5.12
N ASP A 101 2.18 5.39 6.23
CA ASP A 101 1.48 5.60 7.49
C ASP A 101 2.36 6.27 8.54
N THR A 102 3.31 7.05 8.10
CA THR A 102 4.22 7.75 9.01
C THR A 102 3.57 8.97 9.66
#